data_ee288863ef7849c5ea780ec796b0a4d8
#
_entry.id   ee288863ef7849c5ea780ec796b0a4d8
#
_cell.length_a   1.000
_cell.length_b   1.000
_cell.length_c   1.000
_cell.angle_alpha   90.00
_cell.angle_beta   90.00
_cell.angle_gamma   90.00
#
_symmetry.space_group_name_H-M   'P 1'
#
loop_
_entity.id
_entity.type
_entity.pdbx_description
1 polymer ?
#
loop_
_entity_poly.entity_id
_entity_poly.type
_entity_poly.pdbx_seq_one_letter_code
_entity_poly.pdbx_strand_id
1 'polypeptide(L)'
;GPSPDGVLDVHVSGAPVVFHEVGHTIEKDLARAESIAIPITMLLLLLVFGTLVASGLPAVIGAVAVLGSFFALWVTTQVTDVSIFAINLVTALGIGLGIDYALFIVTRFREQLGRGDSPHEAVIRSVATAGRTVVFSGITVAIALSALLVFPQFFLRSFAYAGIATVTLAVLAAVLVLPALLAVLGTSVNRFRVLRGATEVSDHGFWFRLSAYVMKRPWPVLIGGVALLLALGLPFFRVSFGQTDDRVLPKTAQAAQAGQLLREEFDARESDPLSVVAPDSTASPETVTAYAEQLSKVDGVTRVDAVTGSYADGTQVAPANPASARFSAPSGDGTWLSVVTDVEPY
;
A
#
# COMPACT_ATOMS: atom_id res chain seq x y z
N GLY A 1 28.50 2.63 -9.03
CA GLY A 1 29.45 3.74 -9.07
C GLY A 1 30.86 3.27 -9.38
N PRO A 2 31.81 4.15 -9.75
CA PRO A 2 33.16 3.72 -10.12
C PRO A 2 33.87 3.04 -8.97
N SER A 3 34.70 2.01 -9.28
CA SER A 3 35.59 1.38 -8.31
C SER A 3 36.56 2.43 -7.73
N PRO A 4 37.17 2.20 -6.55
CA PRO A 4 38.14 3.10 -5.96
C PRO A 4 39.26 3.49 -6.94
N ASP A 5 39.59 2.60 -7.87
CA ASP A 5 40.66 2.79 -8.87
C ASP A 5 40.15 3.34 -10.22
N GLY A 6 38.83 3.62 -10.34
CA GLY A 6 38.19 4.17 -11.55
C GLY A 6 38.25 3.28 -12.82
N VAL A 7 38.64 2.01 -12.65
CA VAL A 7 38.83 1.04 -13.75
C VAL A 7 37.55 0.25 -14.06
N LEU A 8 36.69 0.09 -13.02
CA LEU A 8 35.44 -0.68 -13.15
C LEU A 8 34.25 0.23 -12.86
N ASP A 9 33.22 0.14 -13.67
CA ASP A 9 31.89 0.66 -13.33
C ASP A 9 31.08 -0.45 -12.65
N VAL A 10 30.85 -0.29 -11.35
CA VAL A 10 30.26 -1.34 -10.52
C VAL A 10 28.77 -1.02 -10.28
N HIS A 11 27.92 -1.91 -10.72
CA HIS A 11 26.49 -1.91 -10.46
C HIS A 11 26.14 -3.04 -9.50
N VAL A 12 25.31 -2.75 -8.49
CA VAL A 12 24.88 -3.73 -7.47
C VAL A 12 23.39 -3.97 -7.62
N SER A 13 22.98 -5.22 -7.69
CA SER A 13 21.59 -5.66 -7.73
C SER A 13 21.40 -6.90 -6.83
N GLY A 14 20.21 -7.46 -6.87
CA GLY A 14 19.78 -8.60 -6.11
C GLY A 14 18.62 -8.24 -5.19
N ALA A 15 17.86 -9.26 -4.76
CA ALA A 15 16.62 -9.05 -4.01
C ALA A 15 16.73 -8.07 -2.81
N PRO A 16 17.76 -8.10 -1.95
CA PRO A 16 17.86 -7.15 -0.84
C PRO A 16 18.00 -5.70 -1.28
N VAL A 17 18.76 -5.44 -2.37
CA VAL A 17 18.96 -4.09 -2.90
C VAL A 17 17.69 -3.59 -3.56
N VAL A 18 17.03 -4.44 -4.35
CA VAL A 18 15.74 -4.13 -5.00
C VAL A 18 14.70 -3.79 -3.94
N PHE A 19 14.50 -4.61 -2.90
CA PHE A 19 13.54 -4.33 -1.84
C PHE A 19 13.86 -3.05 -1.08
N HIS A 20 15.12 -2.75 -0.84
CA HIS A 20 15.54 -1.50 -0.20
C HIS A 20 15.21 -0.28 -1.07
N GLU A 21 15.55 -0.32 -2.36
CA GLU A 21 15.27 0.77 -3.30
C GLU A 21 13.76 0.94 -3.57
N VAL A 22 13.01 -0.17 -3.64
CA VAL A 22 11.53 -0.14 -3.75
C VAL A 22 10.93 0.55 -2.52
N GLY A 23 11.33 0.15 -1.31
CA GLY A 23 10.87 0.78 -0.07
C GLY A 23 11.12 2.29 -0.06
N HIS A 24 12.34 2.70 -0.36
CA HIS A 24 12.72 4.12 -0.42
C HIS A 24 11.96 4.90 -1.52
N THR A 25 11.74 4.28 -2.69
CA THR A 25 10.98 4.88 -3.78
C THR A 25 9.52 5.08 -3.39
N ILE A 26 8.90 4.07 -2.76
CA ILE A 26 7.52 4.16 -2.25
C ILE A 26 7.39 5.28 -1.22
N GLU A 27 8.30 5.39 -0.26
CA GLU A 27 8.28 6.47 0.75
C GLU A 27 8.36 7.85 0.10
N LYS A 28 9.25 8.02 -0.87
CA LYS A 28 9.44 9.28 -1.59
C LYS A 28 8.24 9.66 -2.46
N ASP A 29 7.67 8.68 -3.16
CA ASP A 29 6.50 8.90 -4.02
C ASP A 29 5.24 9.16 -3.18
N LEU A 30 5.08 8.47 -2.04
CA LEU A 30 4.01 8.73 -1.09
C LEU A 30 4.11 10.15 -0.53
N ALA A 31 5.29 10.57 -0.05
CA ALA A 31 5.50 11.93 0.44
C ALA A 31 5.19 12.99 -0.63
N ARG A 32 5.55 12.72 -1.90
CA ARG A 32 5.21 13.61 -3.03
C ARG A 32 3.70 13.63 -3.29
N ALA A 33 3.05 12.48 -3.31
CA ALA A 33 1.61 12.38 -3.50
C ALA A 33 0.85 13.12 -2.38
N GLU A 34 1.24 12.92 -1.13
CA GLU A 34 0.66 13.60 0.02
C GLU A 34 0.88 15.11 -0.02
N SER A 35 2.06 15.57 -0.42
CA SER A 35 2.37 17.01 -0.55
C SER A 35 1.48 17.72 -1.57
N ILE A 36 0.95 17.01 -2.54
CA ILE A 36 0.00 17.53 -3.54
C ILE A 36 -1.46 17.32 -3.06
N ALA A 37 -1.76 16.13 -2.55
CA ALA A 37 -3.11 15.75 -2.15
C ALA A 37 -3.63 16.58 -0.96
N ILE A 38 -2.79 16.83 0.05
CA ILE A 38 -3.19 17.58 1.25
C ILE A 38 -3.63 19.00 0.92
N PRO A 39 -2.85 19.85 0.17
CA PRO A 39 -3.29 21.18 -0.22
C PRO A 39 -4.57 21.17 -1.08
N ILE A 40 -4.69 20.24 -2.01
CA ILE A 40 -5.89 20.11 -2.85
C ILE A 40 -7.10 19.76 -1.97
N THR A 41 -6.97 18.82 -1.06
CA THR A 41 -8.03 18.44 -0.12
C THR A 41 -8.42 19.61 0.77
N MET A 42 -7.47 20.36 1.31
CA MET A 42 -7.72 21.56 2.12
C MET A 42 -8.46 22.63 1.31
N LEU A 43 -8.08 22.82 0.04
CA LEU A 43 -8.78 23.75 -0.86
C LEU A 43 -10.22 23.29 -1.11
N LEU A 44 -10.44 22.00 -1.38
CA LEU A 44 -11.78 21.43 -1.58
C LEU A 44 -12.63 21.57 -0.32
N LEU A 45 -12.08 21.27 0.86
CA LEU A 45 -12.78 21.46 2.14
C LEU A 45 -13.13 22.94 2.38
N LEU A 46 -12.25 23.86 1.98
CA LEU A 46 -12.51 25.30 2.08
C LEU A 46 -13.63 25.73 1.12
N LEU A 47 -13.67 25.17 -0.09
CA LEU A 47 -14.75 25.40 -1.05
C LEU A 47 -16.09 24.86 -0.52
N VAL A 48 -16.10 23.69 0.10
CA VAL A 48 -17.31 23.05 0.63
C VAL A 48 -17.82 23.79 1.87
N PHE A 49 -16.94 24.07 2.82
CA PHE A 49 -17.34 24.71 4.09
C PHE A 49 -17.38 26.25 4.06
N GLY A 50 -16.60 26.87 3.20
CA GLY A 50 -16.52 28.33 3.08
C GLY A 50 -15.87 29.05 4.26
N THR A 51 -15.42 28.34 5.31
CA THR A 51 -14.77 28.89 6.52
C THR A 51 -13.52 28.12 6.87
N LEU A 52 -12.44 28.81 7.29
CA LEU A 52 -11.17 28.19 7.63
C LEU A 52 -11.29 27.21 8.82
N VAL A 53 -12.08 27.56 9.83
CA VAL A 53 -12.22 26.73 11.02
C VAL A 53 -12.92 25.43 10.68
N ALA A 54 -14.06 25.48 9.97
CA ALA A 54 -14.78 24.26 9.61
C ALA A 54 -14.01 23.37 8.65
N SER A 55 -13.23 23.96 7.71
CA SER A 55 -12.40 23.18 6.78
C SER A 55 -11.17 22.57 7.44
N GLY A 56 -10.64 23.19 8.49
CA GLY A 56 -9.51 22.67 9.25
C GLY A 56 -9.84 21.48 10.16
N LEU A 57 -11.09 21.41 10.67
CA LEU A 57 -11.48 20.34 11.61
C LEU A 57 -11.31 18.93 11.02
N PRO A 58 -11.77 18.61 9.78
CA PRO A 58 -11.56 17.30 9.19
C PRO A 58 -10.08 16.91 9.08
N ALA A 59 -9.20 17.86 8.74
CA ALA A 59 -7.76 17.60 8.65
C ALA A 59 -7.16 17.28 10.03
N VAL A 60 -7.58 17.99 11.09
CA VAL A 60 -7.17 17.70 12.47
C VAL A 60 -7.61 16.30 12.88
N ILE A 61 -8.83 15.90 12.56
CA ILE A 61 -9.35 14.55 12.87
C ILE A 61 -8.59 13.48 12.08
N GLY A 62 -8.30 13.72 10.80
CA GLY A 62 -7.46 12.83 9.99
C GLY A 62 -6.06 12.67 10.60
N ALA A 63 -5.43 13.77 11.02
CA ALA A 63 -4.12 13.71 11.69
C ALA A 63 -4.18 12.92 13.02
N VAL A 64 -5.22 13.13 13.85
CA VAL A 64 -5.42 12.36 15.09
C VAL A 64 -5.60 10.88 14.80
N ALA A 65 -6.38 10.53 13.76
CA ALA A 65 -6.59 9.14 13.34
C ALA A 65 -5.27 8.49 12.90
N VAL A 66 -4.46 9.17 12.08
CA VAL A 66 -3.15 8.67 11.61
C VAL A 66 -2.18 8.48 12.77
N LEU A 67 -2.00 9.49 13.62
CA LEU A 67 -1.09 9.41 14.77
C LEU A 67 -1.49 8.30 15.75
N GLY A 68 -2.80 8.19 16.03
CA GLY A 68 -3.32 7.10 16.85
C GLY A 68 -3.08 5.73 16.20
N SER A 69 -3.22 5.63 14.89
CA SER A 69 -2.98 4.38 14.15
C SER A 69 -1.51 3.98 14.14
N PHE A 70 -0.58 4.91 14.03
CA PHE A 70 0.85 4.63 14.19
C PHE A 70 1.17 4.13 15.59
N PHE A 71 0.55 4.72 16.62
CA PHE A 71 0.69 4.20 17.99
C PHE A 71 0.14 2.78 18.12
N ALA A 72 -1.03 2.49 17.54
CA ALA A 72 -1.60 1.15 17.53
C ALA A 72 -0.72 0.16 16.77
N LEU A 73 -0.13 0.55 15.63
CA LEU A 73 0.84 -0.28 14.91
C LEU A 73 2.09 -0.55 15.76
N TRP A 74 2.62 0.46 16.43
CA TRP A 74 3.76 0.28 17.33
C TRP A 74 3.44 -0.73 18.45
N VAL A 75 2.25 -0.67 19.04
CA VAL A 75 1.81 -1.69 20.01
C VAL A 75 1.72 -3.06 19.36
N THR A 76 1.20 -3.16 18.14
CA THR A 76 1.07 -4.42 17.40
C THR A 76 2.43 -5.05 17.11
N THR A 77 3.45 -4.26 16.80
CA THR A 77 4.83 -4.76 16.56
C THR A 77 5.50 -5.37 17.80
N GLN A 78 4.96 -5.13 19.01
CA GLN A 78 5.46 -5.79 20.23
C GLN A 78 5.00 -7.25 20.34
N VAL A 79 3.99 -7.65 19.56
CA VAL A 79 3.33 -8.97 19.65
C VAL A 79 3.48 -9.78 18.35
N THR A 80 3.55 -9.10 17.20
CA THR A 80 3.65 -9.74 15.89
C THR A 80 4.40 -8.84 14.91
N ASP A 81 5.00 -9.46 13.89
CA ASP A 81 5.63 -8.71 12.82
C ASP A 81 4.58 -7.97 11.99
N VAL A 82 4.91 -6.76 11.54
CA VAL A 82 4.05 -5.91 10.72
C VAL A 82 4.79 -5.52 9.44
N SER A 83 4.13 -5.68 8.31
CA SER A 83 4.69 -5.29 7.02
C SER A 83 4.87 -3.78 6.91
N ILE A 84 6.00 -3.35 6.35
CA ILE A 84 6.26 -1.92 6.08
C ILE A 84 5.17 -1.28 5.20
N PHE A 85 4.54 -2.04 4.32
CA PHE A 85 3.44 -1.56 3.47
C PHE A 85 2.17 -1.20 4.25
N ALA A 86 2.04 -1.67 5.50
CA ALA A 86 0.92 -1.29 6.38
C ALA A 86 0.92 0.21 6.71
N ILE A 87 2.08 0.87 6.69
CA ILE A 87 2.22 2.32 6.89
C ILE A 87 1.43 3.09 5.83
N ASN A 88 1.55 2.68 4.56
CA ASN A 88 0.83 3.33 3.45
C ASN A 88 -0.68 3.20 3.60
N LEU A 89 -1.16 2.05 4.07
CA LEU A 89 -2.58 1.83 4.33
C LEU A 89 -3.07 2.72 5.48
N VAL A 90 -2.29 2.84 6.56
CA VAL A 90 -2.62 3.69 7.72
C VAL A 90 -2.76 5.15 7.31
N THR A 91 -1.79 5.69 6.57
CA THR A 91 -1.84 7.11 6.16
C THR A 91 -3.00 7.37 5.21
N ALA A 92 -3.18 6.54 4.17
CA ALA A 92 -4.26 6.71 3.20
C ALA A 92 -5.65 6.59 3.84
N LEU A 93 -5.89 5.50 4.60
CA LEU A 93 -7.18 5.30 5.28
C LEU A 93 -7.41 6.29 6.41
N GLY A 94 -6.38 6.61 7.20
CA GLY A 94 -6.50 7.51 8.34
C GLY A 94 -6.86 8.92 7.92
N ILE A 95 -6.20 9.45 6.89
CA ILE A 95 -6.52 10.77 6.31
C ILE A 95 -7.91 10.71 5.65
N GLY A 96 -8.14 9.73 4.77
CA GLY A 96 -9.40 9.63 4.02
C GLY A 96 -10.61 9.48 4.93
N LEU A 97 -10.64 8.45 5.77
CA LEU A 97 -11.76 8.21 6.67
C LEU A 97 -11.91 9.28 7.77
N GLY A 98 -10.78 9.78 8.30
CA GLY A 98 -10.82 10.87 9.28
C GLY A 98 -11.47 12.12 8.72
N ILE A 99 -11.15 12.50 7.48
CA ILE A 99 -11.75 13.65 6.78
C ILE A 99 -13.23 13.37 6.49
N ASP A 100 -13.56 12.20 5.92
CA ASP A 100 -14.94 11.88 5.53
C ASP A 100 -15.86 11.82 6.73
N TYR A 101 -15.47 11.16 7.81
CA TYR A 101 -16.25 11.06 9.03
C TYR A 101 -16.45 12.43 9.70
N ALA A 102 -15.39 13.23 9.74
CA ALA A 102 -15.48 14.58 10.26
C ALA A 102 -16.39 15.48 9.38
N LEU A 103 -16.32 15.34 8.06
CA LEU A 103 -17.15 16.08 7.11
C LEU A 103 -18.64 15.88 7.43
N PHE A 104 -19.06 14.62 7.64
CA PHE A 104 -20.46 14.30 7.98
C PHE A 104 -20.92 15.00 9.28
N ILE A 105 -20.12 14.90 10.32
CA ILE A 105 -20.48 15.46 11.63
C ILE A 105 -20.45 16.98 11.63
N VAL A 106 -19.41 17.60 11.03
CA VAL A 106 -19.31 19.07 10.93
C VAL A 106 -20.44 19.66 10.09
N THR A 107 -20.77 19.02 8.97
CA THR A 107 -21.89 19.45 8.12
C THR A 107 -23.21 19.42 8.91
N ARG A 108 -23.47 18.32 9.62
CA ARG A 108 -24.67 18.18 10.41
C ARG A 108 -24.73 19.17 11.58
N PHE A 109 -23.62 19.41 12.23
CA PHE A 109 -23.52 20.40 13.29
C PHE A 109 -23.85 21.82 12.78
N ARG A 110 -23.29 22.21 11.64
CA ARG A 110 -23.57 23.52 11.04
C ARG A 110 -25.02 23.66 10.57
N GLU A 111 -25.61 22.57 10.09
CA GLU A 111 -27.03 22.53 9.73
C GLU A 111 -27.93 22.78 10.94
N GLN A 112 -27.64 22.15 12.10
CA GLN A 112 -28.40 22.36 13.33
C GLN A 112 -28.22 23.78 13.87
N LEU A 113 -27.02 24.34 13.84
CA LEU A 113 -26.79 25.74 14.19
C LEU A 113 -27.60 26.71 13.26
N GLY A 114 -27.66 26.40 11.97
CA GLY A 114 -28.45 27.16 10.99
C GLY A 114 -29.97 27.10 11.25
N ARG A 115 -30.46 26.05 11.89
CA ARG A 115 -31.84 25.89 12.32
C ARG A 115 -32.17 26.62 13.62
N GLY A 116 -31.15 27.18 14.29
CA GLY A 116 -31.33 27.94 15.53
C GLY A 116 -31.06 27.14 16.81
N ASP A 117 -30.56 25.91 16.71
CA ASP A 117 -30.18 25.13 17.89
C ASP A 117 -28.99 25.79 18.63
N SER A 118 -28.95 25.66 19.94
CA SER A 118 -27.79 26.03 20.72
C SER A 118 -26.58 25.14 20.34
N PRO A 119 -25.32 25.61 20.49
CA PRO A 119 -24.15 24.80 20.17
C PRO A 119 -24.15 23.44 20.86
N HIS A 120 -24.62 23.38 22.11
CA HIS A 120 -24.70 22.14 22.86
C HIS A 120 -25.71 21.14 22.26
N GLU A 121 -26.92 21.61 21.94
CA GLU A 121 -27.95 20.78 21.28
C GLU A 121 -27.52 20.35 19.87
N ALA A 122 -26.86 21.25 19.13
CA ALA A 122 -26.35 20.97 17.79
C ALA A 122 -25.30 19.83 17.83
N VAL A 123 -24.40 19.80 18.82
CA VAL A 123 -23.44 18.70 19.01
C VAL A 123 -24.18 17.39 19.29
N ILE A 124 -25.11 17.37 20.28
CA ILE A 124 -25.83 16.16 20.64
C ILE A 124 -26.58 15.57 19.45
N ARG A 125 -27.32 16.41 18.72
CA ARG A 125 -28.09 15.97 17.54
C ARG A 125 -27.20 15.49 16.39
N SER A 126 -26.05 16.12 16.21
CA SER A 126 -25.08 15.72 15.19
C SER A 126 -24.48 14.36 15.46
N VAL A 127 -24.08 14.08 16.72
CA VAL A 127 -23.56 12.78 17.13
C VAL A 127 -24.64 11.72 17.07
N ALA A 128 -25.86 12.02 17.54
CA ALA A 128 -26.99 11.09 17.52
C ALA A 128 -27.41 10.67 16.10
N THR A 129 -27.18 11.51 15.10
CA THR A 129 -27.52 11.23 13.69
C THR A 129 -26.30 10.85 12.86
N ALA A 130 -25.43 11.80 12.52
CA ALA A 130 -24.26 11.56 11.69
C ALA A 130 -23.24 10.65 12.37
N GLY A 131 -23.03 10.78 13.71
CA GLY A 131 -22.12 9.92 14.47
C GLY A 131 -22.56 8.44 14.42
N ARG A 132 -23.85 8.16 14.50
CA ARG A 132 -24.38 6.80 14.33
C ARG A 132 -24.03 6.22 12.96
N THR A 133 -24.18 7.00 11.89
CA THR A 133 -23.82 6.58 10.53
C THR A 133 -22.32 6.28 10.42
N VAL A 134 -21.47 7.12 11.02
CA VAL A 134 -20.01 6.94 11.06
C VAL A 134 -19.64 5.63 11.76
N VAL A 135 -20.25 5.34 12.91
CA VAL A 135 -19.99 4.09 13.65
C VAL A 135 -20.38 2.86 12.81
N PHE A 136 -21.57 2.87 12.20
CA PHE A 136 -22.00 1.77 11.32
C PHE A 136 -21.06 1.59 10.11
N SER A 137 -20.66 2.67 9.47
CA SER A 137 -19.70 2.64 8.37
C SER A 137 -18.37 2.02 8.81
N GLY A 138 -17.84 2.51 9.95
CA GLY A 138 -16.58 2.00 10.48
C GLY A 138 -16.62 0.51 10.83
N ILE A 139 -17.71 0.05 11.49
CA ILE A 139 -17.89 -1.38 11.78
C ILE A 139 -17.92 -2.20 10.49
N THR A 140 -18.63 -1.74 9.46
CA THR A 140 -18.71 -2.44 8.18
C THR A 140 -17.33 -2.56 7.53
N VAL A 141 -16.55 -1.48 7.51
CA VAL A 141 -15.19 -1.50 6.97
C VAL A 141 -14.27 -2.39 7.80
N ALA A 142 -14.35 -2.34 9.14
CA ALA A 142 -13.56 -3.20 10.02
C ALA A 142 -13.87 -4.68 9.81
N ILE A 143 -15.15 -5.06 9.64
CA ILE A 143 -15.56 -6.43 9.32
C ILE A 143 -15.00 -6.85 7.95
N ALA A 144 -15.09 -5.99 6.93
CA ALA A 144 -14.54 -6.28 5.61
C ALA A 144 -13.01 -6.52 5.67
N LEU A 145 -12.27 -5.67 6.40
CA LEU A 145 -10.84 -5.81 6.59
C LEU A 145 -10.47 -7.05 7.43
N SER A 146 -11.33 -7.48 8.35
CA SER A 146 -11.09 -8.69 9.13
C SER A 146 -11.07 -9.97 8.27
N ALA A 147 -11.68 -9.96 7.08
CA ALA A 147 -11.58 -11.06 6.14
C ALA A 147 -10.13 -11.35 5.69
N LEU A 148 -9.25 -10.34 5.71
CA LEU A 148 -7.83 -10.51 5.41
C LEU A 148 -7.09 -11.38 6.44
N LEU A 149 -7.62 -11.55 7.65
CA LEU A 149 -7.04 -12.41 8.69
C LEU A 149 -7.12 -13.90 8.35
N VAL A 150 -8.03 -14.29 7.45
CA VAL A 150 -8.21 -15.68 7.00
C VAL A 150 -7.01 -16.15 6.15
N PHE A 151 -6.34 -15.23 5.48
CA PHE A 151 -5.21 -15.56 4.63
C PHE A 151 -3.96 -15.90 5.45
N PRO A 152 -3.16 -16.91 5.04
CA PRO A 152 -1.91 -17.26 5.73
C PRO A 152 -0.79 -16.24 5.50
N GLN A 153 -0.89 -15.43 4.45
CA GLN A 153 0.14 -14.46 4.08
C GLN A 153 0.32 -13.38 5.14
N PHE A 154 1.51 -13.25 5.65
CA PHE A 154 1.92 -12.30 6.67
C PHE A 154 1.55 -10.85 6.33
N PHE A 155 1.78 -10.40 5.09
CA PHE A 155 1.51 -9.01 4.71
C PHE A 155 0.00 -8.69 4.68
N LEU A 156 -0.87 -9.65 4.28
CA LEU A 156 -2.33 -9.47 4.31
C LEU A 156 -2.87 -9.35 5.73
N ARG A 157 -2.34 -10.14 6.67
CA ARG A 157 -2.67 -10.01 8.10
C ARG A 157 -2.23 -8.66 8.66
N SER A 158 -1.05 -8.18 8.22
CA SER A 158 -0.57 -6.85 8.61
C SER A 158 -1.51 -5.74 8.15
N PHE A 159 -2.08 -5.86 6.94
CA PHE A 159 -3.09 -4.92 6.45
C PHE A 159 -4.39 -4.99 7.24
N ALA A 160 -4.81 -6.19 7.68
CA ALA A 160 -5.97 -6.33 8.55
C ALA A 160 -5.76 -5.60 9.88
N TYR A 161 -4.65 -5.85 10.57
CA TYR A 161 -4.35 -5.20 11.86
C TYR A 161 -4.29 -3.67 11.70
N ALA A 162 -3.53 -3.20 10.71
CA ALA A 162 -3.37 -1.78 10.43
C ALA A 162 -4.71 -1.11 10.07
N GLY A 163 -5.46 -1.72 9.15
CA GLY A 163 -6.71 -1.16 8.68
C GLY A 163 -7.81 -1.14 9.75
N ILE A 164 -7.98 -2.23 10.52
CA ILE A 164 -8.95 -2.28 11.62
C ILE A 164 -8.61 -1.24 12.69
N ALA A 165 -7.34 -1.13 13.08
CA ALA A 165 -6.89 -0.12 14.04
C ALA A 165 -7.19 1.29 13.52
N THR A 166 -6.84 1.58 12.27
CA THR A 166 -7.04 2.91 11.66
C THR A 166 -8.51 3.28 11.57
N VAL A 167 -9.36 2.37 11.10
CA VAL A 167 -10.81 2.62 11.01
C VAL A 167 -11.40 2.87 12.41
N THR A 168 -11.02 2.05 13.39
CA THR A 168 -11.50 2.19 14.76
C THR A 168 -11.09 3.55 15.35
N LEU A 169 -9.83 3.94 15.17
CA LEU A 169 -9.32 5.21 15.66
C LEU A 169 -9.91 6.42 14.92
N ALA A 170 -10.15 6.31 13.61
CA ALA A 170 -10.85 7.35 12.85
C ALA A 170 -12.28 7.54 13.35
N VAL A 171 -13.02 6.44 13.63
CA VAL A 171 -14.37 6.50 14.23
C VAL A 171 -14.30 7.15 15.61
N LEU A 172 -13.38 6.70 16.47
CA LEU A 172 -13.24 7.27 17.82
C LEU A 172 -12.87 8.76 17.77
N ALA A 173 -11.96 9.16 16.91
CA ALA A 173 -11.61 10.57 16.70
C ALA A 173 -12.82 11.39 16.24
N ALA A 174 -13.60 10.87 15.29
CA ALA A 174 -14.79 11.55 14.77
C ALA A 174 -15.95 11.62 15.79
N VAL A 175 -16.13 10.59 16.64
CA VAL A 175 -17.28 10.52 17.55
C VAL A 175 -16.97 11.06 18.95
N LEU A 176 -15.71 11.10 19.36
CA LEU A 176 -15.30 11.61 20.68
C LEU A 176 -14.56 12.93 20.59
N VAL A 177 -13.45 12.97 19.80
CA VAL A 177 -12.58 14.16 19.74
C VAL A 177 -13.27 15.30 19.01
N LEU A 178 -13.87 15.03 17.86
CA LEU A 178 -14.54 16.09 17.08
C LEU A 178 -15.71 16.74 17.80
N PRO A 179 -16.66 16.01 18.43
CA PRO A 179 -17.73 16.64 19.21
C PRO A 179 -17.21 17.49 20.37
N ALA A 180 -16.14 17.06 21.05
CA ALA A 180 -15.51 17.85 22.10
C ALA A 180 -14.95 19.17 21.53
N LEU A 181 -14.27 19.13 20.36
CA LEU A 181 -13.81 20.32 19.66
C LEU A 181 -14.96 21.22 19.23
N LEU A 182 -16.04 20.65 18.71
CA LEU A 182 -17.23 21.40 18.31
C LEU A 182 -17.92 22.07 19.49
N ALA A 183 -17.99 21.40 20.63
CA ALA A 183 -18.54 21.97 21.89
C ALA A 183 -17.72 23.17 22.37
N VAL A 184 -16.39 23.09 22.29
CA VAL A 184 -15.47 24.20 22.67
C VAL A 184 -15.56 25.37 21.68
N LEU A 185 -15.59 25.05 20.38
CA LEU A 185 -15.62 26.09 19.32
C LEU A 185 -16.98 26.75 19.19
N GLY A 186 -18.07 26.02 19.43
CA GLY A 186 -19.43 26.52 19.30
C GLY A 186 -19.69 27.22 17.97
N THR A 187 -20.22 28.44 18.01
CA THR A 187 -20.48 29.27 16.83
C THR A 187 -19.22 29.73 16.09
N SER A 188 -18.03 29.66 16.76
CA SER A 188 -16.75 30.02 16.15
C SER A 188 -16.32 29.11 15.00
N VAL A 189 -16.96 27.97 14.82
CA VAL A 189 -16.79 27.11 13.64
C VAL A 189 -17.08 27.86 12.33
N ASN A 190 -17.97 28.85 12.35
CA ASN A 190 -18.29 29.70 11.21
C ASN A 190 -17.38 30.94 11.09
N ARG A 191 -16.34 31.04 11.87
CA ARG A 191 -15.41 32.18 11.88
C ARG A 191 -14.42 32.09 10.70
N PHE A 192 -13.89 33.25 10.29
CA PHE A 192 -13.01 33.38 9.13
C PHE A 192 -13.63 32.88 7.83
N ARG A 193 -14.79 33.45 7.51
CA ARG A 193 -15.51 33.14 6.26
C ARG A 193 -14.74 33.67 5.05
N VAL A 194 -14.27 32.74 4.19
CA VAL A 194 -13.48 33.04 2.99
C VAL A 194 -14.40 33.11 1.78
N LEU A 195 -15.42 32.24 1.71
CA LEU A 195 -16.36 32.17 0.60
C LEU A 195 -17.77 32.49 1.08
N ARG A 196 -18.36 33.52 0.45
CA ARG A 196 -19.77 33.87 0.66
C ARG A 196 -20.62 33.01 -0.28
N GLY A 197 -21.61 32.28 0.26
CA GLY A 197 -22.54 31.47 -0.54
C GLY A 197 -22.32 29.95 -0.52
N ALA A 198 -21.22 29.46 0.04
CA ALA A 198 -20.95 28.01 0.12
C ALA A 198 -21.95 27.20 0.98
N THR A 199 -22.83 27.88 1.73
CA THR A 199 -23.75 27.24 2.70
C THR A 199 -25.23 27.38 2.30
N GLU A 200 -25.53 28.10 1.21
CA GLU A 200 -26.92 28.26 0.75
C GLU A 200 -27.26 27.08 -0.17
N VAL A 201 -28.22 26.27 0.24
CA VAL A 201 -28.86 25.28 -0.64
C VAL A 201 -29.58 26.04 -1.72
N SER A 202 -28.97 26.17 -2.88
CA SER A 202 -29.58 26.85 -4.03
C SER A 202 -30.46 25.84 -4.76
N ASP A 203 -31.78 26.14 -4.81
CA ASP A 203 -32.75 25.36 -5.59
C ASP A 203 -32.52 25.43 -7.10
N HIS A 204 -31.50 26.18 -7.56
CA HIS A 204 -31.15 26.36 -8.98
C HIS A 204 -29.68 25.99 -9.29
N GLY A 205 -28.93 25.41 -8.32
CA GLY A 205 -27.51 25.05 -8.46
C GLY A 205 -27.27 23.88 -9.41
N PHE A 206 -25.99 23.66 -9.75
CA PHE A 206 -25.53 22.51 -10.56
C PHE A 206 -26.04 21.18 -10.01
N TRP A 207 -25.91 20.96 -8.71
CA TRP A 207 -26.32 19.70 -8.05
C TRP A 207 -27.82 19.46 -8.10
N PHE A 208 -28.63 20.53 -7.96
CA PHE A 208 -30.08 20.44 -8.13
C PHE A 208 -30.47 20.01 -9.55
N ARG A 209 -29.85 20.64 -10.57
CA ARG A 209 -30.11 20.29 -11.97
C ARG A 209 -29.67 18.87 -12.30
N LEU A 210 -28.51 18.44 -11.77
CA LEU A 210 -28.03 17.09 -11.93
C LEU A 210 -28.97 16.06 -11.30
N SER A 211 -29.38 16.27 -10.04
CA SER A 211 -30.34 15.40 -9.36
C SER A 211 -31.68 15.35 -10.09
N ALA A 212 -32.20 16.48 -10.52
CA ALA A 212 -33.45 16.56 -11.30
C ALA A 212 -33.35 15.82 -12.62
N TYR A 213 -32.19 15.89 -13.32
CA TYR A 213 -31.95 15.13 -14.55
C TYR A 213 -31.90 13.63 -14.29
N VAL A 214 -31.19 13.18 -13.25
CA VAL A 214 -31.11 11.77 -12.83
C VAL A 214 -32.51 11.24 -12.50
N MET A 215 -33.28 11.99 -11.69
CA MET A 215 -34.64 11.60 -11.31
C MET A 215 -35.60 11.56 -12.52
N LYS A 216 -35.38 12.42 -13.48
CA LYS A 216 -36.23 12.48 -14.70
C LYS A 216 -35.90 11.32 -15.67
N ARG A 217 -34.69 10.78 -15.66
CA ARG A 217 -34.21 9.71 -16.56
C ARG A 217 -33.43 8.64 -15.82
N PRO A 218 -34.01 7.94 -14.81
CA PRO A 218 -33.27 7.04 -13.95
C PRO A 218 -32.68 5.85 -14.70
N TRP A 219 -33.42 5.24 -15.60
CA TRP A 219 -32.96 4.06 -16.35
C TRP A 219 -31.78 4.33 -17.30
N PRO A 220 -31.82 5.35 -18.16
CA PRO A 220 -30.65 5.68 -18.99
C PRO A 220 -29.40 6.02 -18.19
N VAL A 221 -29.55 6.75 -17.07
CA VAL A 221 -28.42 7.12 -16.22
C VAL A 221 -27.85 5.89 -15.50
N LEU A 222 -28.72 5.00 -15.00
CA LEU A 222 -28.29 3.75 -14.38
C LEU A 222 -27.54 2.85 -15.36
N ILE A 223 -28.15 2.59 -16.54
CA ILE A 223 -27.54 1.72 -17.57
C ILE A 223 -26.23 2.32 -18.07
N GLY A 224 -26.20 3.63 -18.35
CA GLY A 224 -24.98 4.32 -18.79
C GLY A 224 -23.88 4.32 -17.72
N GLY A 225 -24.23 4.52 -16.47
CA GLY A 225 -23.29 4.45 -15.34
C GLY A 225 -22.72 3.04 -15.17
N VAL A 226 -23.59 2.01 -15.17
CA VAL A 226 -23.14 0.60 -15.06
C VAL A 226 -22.27 0.21 -16.26
N ALA A 227 -22.68 0.57 -17.48
CA ALA A 227 -21.91 0.29 -18.68
C ALA A 227 -20.52 0.96 -18.66
N LEU A 228 -20.46 2.21 -18.19
CA LEU A 228 -19.18 2.92 -18.00
C LEU A 228 -18.28 2.22 -16.99
N LEU A 229 -18.82 1.84 -15.81
CA LEU A 229 -18.05 1.14 -14.79
C LEU A 229 -17.55 -0.22 -15.27
N LEU A 230 -18.39 -0.98 -15.98
CA LEU A 230 -17.99 -2.25 -16.58
C LEU A 230 -16.90 -2.06 -17.65
N ALA A 231 -17.04 -1.04 -18.50
CA ALA A 231 -16.02 -0.73 -19.51
C ALA A 231 -14.67 -0.33 -18.88
N LEU A 232 -14.69 0.44 -17.79
CA LEU A 232 -13.49 0.79 -17.03
C LEU A 232 -12.88 -0.42 -16.29
N GLY A 233 -13.70 -1.41 -15.95
CA GLY A 233 -13.27 -2.67 -15.33
C GLY A 233 -12.71 -3.70 -16.32
N LEU A 234 -12.97 -3.59 -17.64
CA LEU A 234 -12.52 -4.56 -18.63
C LEU A 234 -11.00 -4.84 -18.63
N PRO A 235 -10.11 -3.85 -18.43
CA PRO A 235 -8.67 -4.10 -18.36
C PRO A 235 -8.27 -5.06 -17.24
N PHE A 236 -9.08 -5.17 -16.17
CA PHE A 236 -8.82 -6.10 -15.06
C PHE A 236 -8.68 -7.55 -15.51
N PHE A 237 -9.44 -7.97 -16.51
CA PHE A 237 -9.36 -9.34 -17.05
C PHE A 237 -8.06 -9.65 -17.83
N ARG A 238 -7.24 -8.63 -18.07
CA ARG A 238 -5.94 -8.76 -18.74
C ARG A 238 -4.75 -8.46 -17.83
N VAL A 239 -5.01 -8.28 -16.52
CA VAL A 239 -3.94 -8.02 -15.53
C VAL A 239 -3.22 -9.33 -15.26
N SER A 240 -1.93 -9.37 -15.50
CA SER A 240 -1.02 -10.40 -15.00
C SER A 240 -0.41 -9.91 -13.69
N PHE A 241 -0.45 -10.76 -12.68
CA PHE A 241 0.18 -10.48 -11.39
C PHE A 241 1.58 -11.07 -11.40
N GLY A 242 2.60 -10.22 -11.29
CA GLY A 242 4.00 -10.63 -11.16
C GLY A 242 4.55 -10.33 -9.78
N GLN A 243 5.74 -10.85 -9.48
CA GLN A 243 6.47 -10.45 -8.28
C GLN A 243 7.18 -9.10 -8.50
N THR A 244 7.44 -8.41 -7.40
CA THR A 244 8.18 -7.15 -7.40
C THR A 244 9.67 -7.44 -7.65
N ASP A 245 10.16 -7.08 -8.81
CA ASP A 245 11.57 -7.16 -9.18
C ASP A 245 12.18 -5.76 -9.50
N ASP A 246 13.39 -5.72 -10.05
CA ASP A 246 14.07 -4.48 -10.41
C ASP A 246 13.35 -3.65 -11.49
N ARG A 247 12.41 -4.26 -12.25
CA ARG A 247 11.65 -3.60 -13.33
C ARG A 247 10.59 -2.62 -12.82
N VAL A 248 10.19 -2.72 -11.56
CA VAL A 248 9.25 -1.74 -10.95
C VAL A 248 9.95 -0.46 -10.53
N LEU A 249 11.28 -0.46 -10.46
CA LEU A 249 12.07 0.70 -10.08
C LEU A 249 12.21 1.71 -11.24
N PRO A 250 12.40 3.00 -10.94
CA PRO A 250 12.78 3.97 -11.96
C PRO A 250 14.06 3.53 -12.66
N LYS A 251 14.16 3.77 -13.98
CA LYS A 251 15.36 3.43 -14.79
C LYS A 251 16.67 4.07 -14.29
N THR A 252 16.56 5.08 -13.43
CA THR A 252 17.70 5.75 -12.78
C THR A 252 18.15 5.05 -11.50
N ALA A 253 17.41 4.08 -11.00
CA ALA A 253 17.77 3.30 -9.82
C ALA A 253 18.93 2.34 -10.13
N GLN A 254 19.84 2.18 -9.19
CA GLN A 254 21.03 1.36 -9.37
C GLN A 254 20.67 -0.11 -9.60
N ALA A 255 19.73 -0.65 -8.84
CA ALA A 255 19.27 -2.03 -9.01
C ALA A 255 18.60 -2.27 -10.37
N ALA A 256 17.81 -1.29 -10.89
CA ALA A 256 17.21 -1.38 -12.20
C ALA A 256 18.26 -1.38 -13.33
N GLN A 257 19.28 -0.53 -13.23
CA GLN A 257 20.37 -0.49 -14.19
C GLN A 257 21.19 -1.78 -14.20
N ALA A 258 21.52 -2.29 -13.00
CA ALA A 258 22.24 -3.55 -12.86
C ALA A 258 21.42 -4.74 -13.40
N GLY A 259 20.14 -4.82 -13.08
CA GLY A 259 19.24 -5.86 -13.60
C GLY A 259 19.05 -5.78 -15.12
N GLN A 260 19.01 -4.57 -15.68
CA GLN A 260 18.95 -4.38 -17.13
C GLN A 260 20.25 -4.84 -17.81
N LEU A 261 21.42 -4.47 -17.30
CA LEU A 261 22.71 -4.92 -17.82
C LEU A 261 22.85 -6.44 -17.77
N LEU A 262 22.40 -7.06 -16.67
CA LEU A 262 22.40 -8.54 -16.55
C LEU A 262 21.54 -9.21 -17.62
N ARG A 263 20.39 -8.64 -17.97
CA ARG A 263 19.51 -9.18 -19.01
C ARG A 263 20.00 -8.93 -20.44
N GLU A 264 20.71 -7.82 -20.67
CA GLU A 264 21.19 -7.44 -22.02
C GLU A 264 22.54 -8.07 -22.37
N GLU A 265 23.43 -8.26 -21.38
CA GLU A 265 24.80 -8.69 -21.62
C GLU A 265 25.10 -10.13 -21.15
N PHE A 266 24.18 -10.76 -20.41
CA PHE A 266 24.34 -12.13 -19.90
C PHE A 266 23.16 -13.00 -20.35
N ASP A 267 23.46 -14.23 -20.78
CA ASP A 267 22.48 -15.16 -21.36
C ASP A 267 21.54 -15.81 -20.32
N ALA A 268 21.80 -15.58 -19.02
CA ALA A 268 21.05 -16.22 -17.94
C ALA A 268 20.67 -15.22 -16.83
N ARG A 269 19.58 -15.50 -16.10
CA ARG A 269 19.11 -14.69 -14.97
C ARG A 269 19.97 -14.93 -13.70
N GLU A 270 21.15 -14.37 -13.73
CA GLU A 270 22.13 -14.49 -12.63
C GLU A 270 21.66 -13.81 -11.33
N SER A 271 20.74 -12.85 -11.40
CA SER A 271 20.31 -12.05 -10.24
C SER A 271 19.23 -12.74 -9.38
N ASP A 272 18.56 -13.78 -9.89
CA ASP A 272 17.42 -14.41 -9.20
C ASP A 272 17.42 -15.95 -9.39
N PRO A 273 18.46 -16.65 -8.92
CA PRO A 273 18.54 -18.09 -9.03
C PRO A 273 17.58 -18.77 -8.06
N LEU A 274 17.03 -19.91 -8.45
CA LEU A 274 16.26 -20.78 -7.57
C LEU A 274 17.21 -21.52 -6.61
N SER A 275 16.91 -21.46 -5.32
CA SER A 275 17.69 -22.18 -4.31
C SER A 275 17.05 -23.53 -4.01
N VAL A 276 17.74 -24.63 -4.34
CA VAL A 276 17.36 -25.99 -3.95
C VAL A 276 18.15 -26.40 -2.73
N VAL A 277 17.48 -26.53 -1.59
CA VAL A 277 18.13 -26.77 -0.30
C VAL A 277 17.88 -28.20 0.16
N ALA A 278 18.95 -28.92 0.50
CA ALA A 278 18.91 -30.22 1.12
C ALA A 278 19.49 -30.10 2.55
N PRO A 279 18.66 -29.78 3.55
CA PRO A 279 19.08 -29.68 4.93
C PRO A 279 19.41 -31.09 5.48
N ASP A 280 20.33 -31.15 6.40
CA ASP A 280 20.74 -32.42 7.09
C ASP A 280 21.14 -33.55 6.11
N SER A 281 21.67 -33.19 4.94
CA SER A 281 22.04 -34.13 3.91
C SER A 281 23.48 -34.62 4.11
N THR A 282 23.65 -35.92 4.26
CA THR A 282 24.95 -36.63 4.22
C THR A 282 25.25 -37.21 2.82
N ALA A 283 24.64 -36.63 1.79
CA ALA A 283 24.82 -37.09 0.41
C ALA A 283 26.28 -36.99 -0.02
N SER A 284 26.76 -38.05 -0.68
CA SER A 284 28.14 -38.07 -1.21
C SER A 284 28.25 -37.01 -2.34
N PRO A 285 29.49 -36.52 -2.60
CA PRO A 285 29.73 -35.62 -3.73
C PRO A 285 29.22 -36.17 -5.07
N GLU A 286 29.30 -37.49 -5.28
CA GLU A 286 28.81 -38.15 -6.48
C GLU A 286 27.29 -38.05 -6.61
N THR A 287 26.56 -38.16 -5.48
CA THR A 287 25.10 -38.01 -5.45
C THR A 287 24.68 -36.56 -5.78
N VAL A 288 25.39 -35.57 -5.21
CA VAL A 288 25.16 -34.15 -5.50
C VAL A 288 25.44 -33.84 -6.97
N THR A 289 26.51 -34.37 -7.52
CA THR A 289 26.86 -34.25 -8.94
C THR A 289 25.78 -34.82 -9.82
N ALA A 290 25.37 -36.07 -9.59
CA ALA A 290 24.32 -36.71 -10.41
C ALA A 290 22.98 -35.95 -10.36
N TYR A 291 22.64 -35.40 -9.19
CA TYR A 291 21.44 -34.57 -9.05
C TYR A 291 21.57 -33.25 -9.77
N ALA A 292 22.71 -32.57 -9.68
CA ALA A 292 22.96 -31.31 -10.39
C ALA A 292 22.94 -31.48 -11.92
N GLU A 293 23.52 -32.61 -12.43
CA GLU A 293 23.43 -32.99 -13.85
C GLU A 293 21.99 -33.24 -14.30
N GLN A 294 21.16 -33.88 -13.47
CA GLN A 294 19.75 -34.09 -13.78
C GLN A 294 18.97 -32.79 -13.81
N LEU A 295 19.18 -31.91 -12.82
CA LEU A 295 18.51 -30.61 -12.77
C LEU A 295 18.90 -29.72 -13.97
N SER A 296 20.16 -29.77 -14.39
CA SER A 296 20.62 -28.98 -15.52
C SER A 296 20.08 -29.41 -16.88
N LYS A 297 19.38 -30.56 -16.96
CA LYS A 297 18.65 -31.04 -18.16
C LYS A 297 17.18 -30.60 -18.20
N VAL A 298 16.69 -30.00 -17.12
CA VAL A 298 15.31 -29.54 -17.08
C VAL A 298 15.15 -28.37 -18.04
N ASP A 299 14.09 -28.38 -18.82
CA ASP A 299 13.77 -27.31 -19.77
C ASP A 299 13.64 -25.95 -19.04
N GLY A 300 14.32 -24.95 -19.58
CA GLY A 300 14.38 -23.62 -18.94
C GLY A 300 15.48 -23.46 -17.88
N VAL A 301 16.27 -24.50 -17.57
CA VAL A 301 17.44 -24.40 -16.69
C VAL A 301 18.69 -24.14 -17.54
N THR A 302 19.34 -23.02 -17.30
CA THR A 302 20.56 -22.64 -18.02
C THR A 302 21.81 -23.19 -17.32
N ARG A 303 21.86 -23.14 -15.98
CA ARG A 303 23.01 -23.59 -15.19
C ARG A 303 22.59 -24.00 -13.77
N VAL A 304 23.28 -24.99 -13.25
CA VAL A 304 23.18 -25.41 -11.85
C VAL A 304 24.55 -25.31 -11.20
N ASP A 305 24.67 -24.50 -10.16
CA ASP A 305 25.88 -24.37 -9.38
C ASP A 305 25.72 -25.15 -8.05
N ALA A 306 26.71 -25.96 -7.72
CA ALA A 306 26.74 -26.82 -6.54
C ALA A 306 28.14 -26.83 -5.89
N VAL A 307 28.24 -27.47 -4.74
CA VAL A 307 29.53 -27.66 -4.06
C VAL A 307 30.55 -28.42 -4.93
N THR A 308 30.08 -29.27 -5.83
CA THR A 308 30.90 -30.10 -6.73
C THR A 308 31.27 -29.42 -8.04
N GLY A 309 30.71 -28.22 -8.34
CA GLY A 309 31.00 -27.48 -9.54
C GLY A 309 29.76 -26.90 -10.21
N SER A 310 29.85 -26.46 -11.45
CA SER A 310 28.75 -25.94 -12.25
C SER A 310 28.39 -26.87 -13.40
N TYR A 311 27.10 -27.00 -13.68
CA TYR A 311 26.56 -27.98 -14.64
C TYR A 311 25.57 -27.28 -15.60
N ALA A 312 25.63 -27.64 -16.87
CA ALA A 312 24.68 -27.20 -17.92
C ALA A 312 24.43 -28.37 -18.88
N ASP A 313 23.21 -28.52 -19.37
CA ASP A 313 22.81 -29.60 -20.31
C ASP A 313 23.26 -31.00 -19.87
N GLY A 314 23.28 -31.24 -18.58
CA GLY A 314 23.65 -32.53 -17.99
C GLY A 314 25.17 -32.83 -17.98
N THR A 315 25.99 -31.82 -18.22
CA THR A 315 27.46 -31.93 -18.19
C THR A 315 28.07 -30.93 -17.24
N GLN A 316 29.20 -31.28 -16.64
CA GLN A 316 29.97 -30.35 -15.82
C GLN A 316 30.70 -29.34 -16.73
N VAL A 317 30.35 -28.06 -16.60
CA VAL A 317 30.94 -26.96 -17.40
C VAL A 317 32.10 -26.27 -16.64
N ALA A 318 32.08 -26.34 -15.30
CA ALA A 318 33.20 -25.85 -14.48
C ALA A 318 33.41 -26.74 -13.26
N PRO A 319 34.68 -27.09 -12.89
CA PRO A 319 34.96 -27.83 -11.69
C PRO A 319 34.75 -27.01 -10.43
N ALA A 320 34.60 -27.67 -9.28
CA ALA A 320 34.54 -27.01 -8.00
C ALA A 320 35.76 -26.11 -7.77
N ASN A 321 35.51 -24.94 -7.18
CA ASN A 321 36.53 -23.97 -6.83
C ASN A 321 36.33 -23.50 -5.37
N PRO A 322 37.21 -22.68 -4.78
CA PRO A 322 37.05 -22.25 -3.39
C PRO A 322 35.73 -21.55 -3.09
N ALA A 323 35.11 -20.86 -4.08
CA ALA A 323 33.81 -20.24 -3.90
C ALA A 323 32.67 -21.27 -3.87
N SER A 324 32.84 -22.47 -4.38
CA SER A 324 31.86 -23.56 -4.30
C SER A 324 31.59 -24.02 -2.87
N ALA A 325 32.50 -23.73 -1.93
CA ALA A 325 32.32 -24.06 -0.50
C ALA A 325 31.08 -23.38 0.11
N ARG A 326 30.60 -22.27 -0.48
CA ARG A 326 29.37 -21.58 -0.07
C ARG A 326 28.11 -22.45 -0.17
N PHE A 327 28.13 -23.48 -1.00
CA PHE A 327 27.04 -24.42 -1.19
C PHE A 327 26.94 -25.50 -0.14
N SER A 328 27.88 -25.57 0.82
CA SER A 328 27.82 -26.46 1.98
C SER A 328 27.39 -25.71 3.23
N ALA A 329 26.64 -26.39 4.10
CA ALA A 329 26.31 -25.84 5.40
C ALA A 329 27.59 -25.71 6.27
N PRO A 330 27.73 -24.67 7.11
CA PRO A 330 28.85 -24.50 8.01
C PRO A 330 29.02 -25.65 9.02
N SER A 331 27.92 -26.34 9.36
CA SER A 331 27.90 -27.55 10.21
C SER A 331 28.45 -28.78 9.52
N GLY A 332 28.61 -28.78 8.21
CA GLY A 332 28.97 -29.92 7.40
C GLY A 332 27.81 -30.86 7.03
N ASP A 333 26.65 -30.65 7.64
CA ASP A 333 25.46 -31.48 7.41
C ASP A 333 24.44 -30.66 6.59
N GLY A 334 24.53 -30.73 5.29
CA GLY A 334 23.63 -30.06 4.38
C GLY A 334 24.33 -29.42 3.19
N THR A 335 23.58 -29.30 2.10
CA THR A 335 24.03 -28.64 0.87
C THR A 335 22.89 -27.91 0.22
N TRP A 336 23.22 -26.95 -0.62
CA TRP A 336 22.23 -26.29 -1.49
C TRP A 336 22.79 -26.11 -2.90
N LEU A 337 21.91 -25.97 -3.86
CA LEU A 337 22.25 -25.73 -5.25
C LEU A 337 21.59 -24.45 -5.72
N SER A 338 22.29 -23.70 -6.53
CA SER A 338 21.79 -22.50 -7.20
C SER A 338 21.41 -22.86 -8.62
N VAL A 339 20.14 -22.75 -8.98
CA VAL A 339 19.61 -23.09 -10.30
C VAL A 339 19.28 -21.80 -11.02
N VAL A 340 20.03 -21.50 -12.07
CA VAL A 340 19.83 -20.32 -12.95
C VAL A 340 18.93 -20.74 -14.09
N THR A 341 17.86 -19.96 -14.35
CA THR A 341 16.86 -20.25 -15.37
C THR A 341 16.74 -19.12 -16.38
N ASP A 342 16.34 -19.43 -17.61
CA ASP A 342 15.98 -18.45 -18.64
C ASP A 342 14.48 -18.18 -18.68
N VAL A 343 13.69 -18.97 -17.94
CA VAL A 343 12.23 -18.82 -17.87
C VAL A 343 11.85 -17.62 -17.03
N GLU A 344 11.03 -16.74 -17.57
CA GLU A 344 10.43 -15.67 -16.78
C GLU A 344 9.47 -16.29 -15.74
N PRO A 345 9.57 -15.91 -14.44
CA PRO A 345 8.73 -16.49 -13.40
C PRO A 345 7.25 -16.15 -13.55
N TYR A 346 6.87 -15.34 -14.55
CA TYR A 346 5.48 -14.94 -14.81
C TYR A 346 5.19 -14.66 -16.29
#